data_5c4ec7c8320e2b82c0295bbab03c79f4
#
_entry.id   5c4ec7c8320e2b82c0295bbab03c79f4
#
_cell.length_a   1.000
_cell.length_b   1.000
_cell.length_c   1.000
_cell.angle_alpha   90.00
_cell.angle_beta   90.00
_cell.angle_gamma   90.00
#
_symmetry.space_group_name_H-M   'P 1'
#
loop_
_entity.id
_entity.type
_entity.pdbx_description
1 polymer ?
#
loop_
_entity_poly.entity_id
_entity_poly.type
_entity_poly.pdbx_seq_one_letter_code
_entity_poly.pdbx_strand_id
1 'polypeptide(L)'
;MDGPKAQVVGEAPGGEALDGEDGGAGTDRGVGGEAASRAGIGRPRTPADLLILLAGVVIALAAVTPVVIRWLGNPPDQRLVDLEVYREGGRAVLRGAPLYEVLTQPPQLLPFTYPPFAAVLAVPFTLLSWPVAQVVWTALIYAALVVTVCYAFRDLIRRSGRWAPVAAGALVAAMTWLDPVRDQFRFGQVGLFLLAMCLADCRARTPRWPRGMLVGLAVAIKLVPGVFLIWFLITGRREAFGNAVLTAAAATLAGFALLPSDSADYWFGALLQGGDRTGAVDGTTNQAVHGIVARVLDEGPARTLVWLVLAAVVAYFGFRWARRASLLAGPAADPDTASLLLGSVAITGLLSVMLSPVGWIHHLVWIIVVIAALAGDGRDTRRCLFAVAFWVPFLFPIPWWARALIGPEHSPISVFVGGVLRDTFGVAALAAIAVLGVWLVNRIESKKGRRDSSSRESPVGTLAP
;
A
#
# COMPACT_ATOMS: atom_id res chain seq x y z
N MET A 1 52.36 -29.76 35.55
CA MET A 1 52.42 -31.02 34.76
C MET A 1 51.88 -30.63 33.40
N ASP A 2 52.77 -30.23 32.65
CA ASP A 2 53.46 -30.81 31.50
C ASP A 2 52.63 -30.78 30.24
N GLY A 3 53.02 -29.87 29.35
CA GLY A 3 52.81 -29.97 27.91
C GLY A 3 53.71 -31.08 27.32
N PRO A 4 53.91 -31.25 26.06
CA PRO A 4 54.53 -30.28 25.12
C PRO A 4 53.97 -30.33 23.68
N LYS A 5 54.18 -29.26 22.89
CA LYS A 5 55.19 -28.96 21.84
C LYS A 5 55.09 -29.84 20.58
N ALA A 6 54.82 -29.24 19.46
CA ALA A 6 55.67 -28.56 18.42
C ALA A 6 56.18 -29.56 17.36
N GLN A 7 56.18 -29.26 16.15
CA GLN A 7 57.09 -28.65 15.16
C GLN A 7 56.68 -29.14 13.75
N VAL A 8 56.56 -28.33 12.71
CA VAL A 8 57.47 -27.51 11.89
C VAL A 8 58.07 -28.24 10.65
N VAL A 9 58.08 -27.51 9.51
CA VAL A 9 58.98 -27.58 8.34
C VAL A 9 58.58 -28.61 7.26
N GLY A 10 58.55 -28.33 5.99
CA GLY A 10 59.17 -27.29 5.17
C GLY A 10 59.01 -27.61 3.69
N GLU A 11 59.26 -26.60 2.95
CA GLU A 11 59.97 -26.49 1.67
C GLU A 11 59.28 -26.87 0.35
N ALA A 12 59.22 -25.83 -0.47
CA ALA A 12 59.25 -25.89 -1.93
C ALA A 12 60.68 -26.26 -2.44
N PRO A 13 60.93 -26.66 -3.68
CA PRO A 13 61.16 -25.66 -4.71
C PRO A 13 60.91 -26.06 -6.18
N GLY A 14 61.07 -25.06 -7.08
CA GLY A 14 61.56 -25.10 -8.44
C GLY A 14 60.54 -25.54 -9.50
N GLY A 15 60.18 -24.83 -10.54
CA GLY A 15 60.96 -23.95 -11.40
C GLY A 15 61.21 -24.66 -12.74
N GLU A 16 60.57 -24.16 -13.80
CA GLU A 16 61.21 -24.07 -15.13
C GLU A 16 60.24 -23.46 -16.14
N ALA A 17 60.69 -22.41 -16.76
CA ALA A 17 60.15 -21.76 -17.95
C ALA A 17 60.57 -22.50 -19.20
N LEU A 18 59.75 -22.53 -20.22
CA LEU A 18 60.20 -22.59 -21.61
C LEU A 18 59.22 -21.85 -22.52
N ASP A 19 59.80 -21.00 -23.31
CA ASP A 19 59.30 -20.16 -24.37
C ASP A 19 58.68 -20.95 -25.53
N GLY A 20 57.77 -20.30 -26.28
CA GLY A 20 57.30 -20.78 -27.58
C GLY A 20 56.34 -19.77 -28.23
N GLU A 21 56.87 -18.87 -29.05
CA GLU A 21 56.16 -17.99 -29.97
C GLU A 21 55.36 -18.80 -31.00
N ASP A 22 54.18 -18.32 -31.41
CA ASP A 22 53.84 -17.87 -32.75
C ASP A 22 52.35 -17.64 -32.97
N GLY A 23 51.97 -16.47 -33.38
CA GLY A 23 51.39 -16.03 -34.58
C GLY A 23 49.96 -16.48 -34.94
N GLY A 24 48.98 -15.59 -34.92
CA GLY A 24 47.71 -15.84 -35.55
C GLY A 24 46.69 -14.70 -35.36
N ALA A 25 46.72 -13.74 -36.25
CA ALA A 25 45.67 -12.66 -36.36
C ALA A 25 44.30 -13.28 -36.62
N GLY A 26 43.24 -12.73 -35.91
CA GLY A 26 41.86 -13.11 -36.20
C GLY A 26 40.80 -12.38 -35.40
N THR A 27 40.47 -11.18 -35.89
CA THR A 27 39.12 -10.55 -35.84
C THR A 27 38.45 -10.35 -34.46
N ASP A 28 38.65 -9.17 -34.00
CA ASP A 28 37.72 -8.35 -33.14
C ASP A 28 36.29 -8.39 -33.68
N ARG A 29 35.35 -9.04 -33.00
CA ARG A 29 33.90 -8.88 -33.22
C ARG A 29 33.18 -8.90 -31.89
N GLY A 30 32.86 -7.68 -31.40
CA GLY A 30 31.53 -7.45 -30.83
C GLY A 30 31.30 -7.85 -29.40
N VAL A 31 31.97 -7.24 -28.42
CA VAL A 31 31.43 -7.10 -27.07
C VAL A 31 30.97 -5.66 -26.92
N GLY A 32 29.86 -5.36 -27.61
CA GLY A 32 29.18 -4.09 -27.54
C GLY A 32 27.68 -4.31 -27.46
N GLY A 33 27.12 -4.61 -26.28
CA GLY A 33 25.68 -4.83 -26.24
C GLY A 33 25.03 -5.07 -24.88
N GLU A 34 25.58 -4.65 -23.74
CA GLU A 34 24.89 -4.79 -22.47
C GLU A 34 25.02 -3.59 -21.52
N ALA A 35 25.19 -2.39 -22.04
CA ALA A 35 25.28 -1.17 -21.26
C ALA A 35 24.06 -0.25 -21.42
N ALA A 36 22.91 -0.75 -21.85
CA ALA A 36 21.73 0.08 -22.11
C ALA A 36 20.50 -0.41 -21.36
N SER A 37 20.39 -0.22 -20.07
CA SER A 37 19.10 -0.03 -19.38
C SER A 37 19.25 0.31 -17.86
N ARG A 38 20.05 1.27 -17.52
CA ARG A 38 19.92 1.99 -16.26
C ARG A 38 19.24 3.34 -16.54
N ALA A 39 17.98 3.32 -16.95
CA ALA A 39 17.15 4.52 -16.95
C ALA A 39 16.74 4.81 -15.50
N GLY A 40 17.69 5.33 -14.70
CA GLY A 40 17.38 6.14 -13.53
C GLY A 40 16.69 7.42 -13.99
N ILE A 41 15.91 8.04 -13.14
CA ILE A 41 15.43 9.42 -13.31
C ILE A 41 16.70 10.29 -13.38
N GLY A 42 17.25 10.43 -14.58
CA GLY A 42 18.47 11.22 -14.82
C GLY A 42 18.16 12.70 -14.57
N ARG A 43 19.17 13.44 -14.09
CA ARG A 43 19.11 14.91 -14.08
C ARG A 43 18.62 15.40 -15.45
N PRO A 44 17.75 16.41 -15.48
CA PRO A 44 17.29 16.99 -16.75
C PRO A 44 18.52 17.36 -17.61
N ARG A 45 18.59 16.79 -18.80
CA ARG A 45 19.73 16.95 -19.70
C ARG A 45 19.59 18.17 -20.61
N THR A 46 18.36 18.66 -20.76
CA THR A 46 18.02 19.80 -21.61
C THR A 46 17.06 20.75 -20.91
N PRO A 47 17.00 22.03 -21.29
CA PRO A 47 15.97 22.97 -20.81
C PRO A 47 14.53 22.43 -21.01
N ALA A 48 14.29 21.71 -22.10
CA ALA A 48 12.98 21.10 -22.38
C ALA A 48 12.63 20.01 -21.34
N ASP A 49 13.59 19.20 -20.89
CA ASP A 49 13.35 18.17 -19.88
C ASP A 49 13.02 18.81 -18.52
N LEU A 50 13.66 19.95 -18.20
CA LEU A 50 13.35 20.72 -16.99
C LEU A 50 11.91 21.28 -17.07
N LEU A 51 11.50 21.83 -18.19
CA LEU A 51 10.13 22.33 -18.38
C LEU A 51 9.09 21.22 -18.26
N ILE A 52 9.36 20.02 -18.77
CA ILE A 52 8.48 18.86 -18.65
C ILE A 52 8.38 18.41 -17.17
N LEU A 53 9.50 18.42 -16.44
CA LEU A 53 9.50 18.11 -15.00
C LEU A 53 8.68 19.15 -14.24
N LEU A 54 8.92 20.44 -14.48
CA LEU A 54 8.17 21.53 -13.84
C LEU A 54 6.67 21.43 -14.14
N ALA A 55 6.29 21.12 -15.37
CA ALA A 55 4.89 20.92 -15.74
C ALA A 55 4.24 19.79 -14.94
N GLY A 56 4.92 18.65 -14.77
CA GLY A 56 4.43 17.56 -13.94
C GLY A 56 4.25 17.97 -12.47
N VAL A 57 5.21 18.70 -11.92
CA VAL A 57 5.13 19.22 -10.54
C VAL A 57 3.98 20.22 -10.39
N VAL A 58 3.83 21.16 -11.33
CA VAL A 58 2.73 22.15 -11.33
C VAL A 58 1.37 21.48 -11.38
N ILE A 59 1.19 20.47 -12.24
CA ILE A 59 -0.07 19.70 -12.34
C ILE A 59 -0.39 19.06 -10.98
N ALA A 60 0.59 18.42 -10.35
CA ALA A 60 0.40 17.78 -9.05
C ALA A 60 0.05 18.80 -7.95
N LEU A 61 0.79 19.92 -7.88
CA LEU A 61 0.54 20.98 -6.89
C LEU A 61 -0.81 21.68 -7.12
N ALA A 62 -1.18 21.96 -8.37
CA ALA A 62 -2.48 22.56 -8.69
C ALA A 62 -3.66 21.68 -8.23
N ALA A 63 -3.51 20.35 -8.31
CA ALA A 63 -4.56 19.43 -7.87
C ALA A 63 -4.67 19.32 -6.35
N VAL A 64 -3.55 19.38 -5.62
CA VAL A 64 -3.55 19.23 -4.15
C VAL A 64 -3.88 20.53 -3.43
N THR A 65 -3.53 21.67 -4.01
CA THR A 65 -3.71 22.99 -3.37
C THR A 65 -5.16 23.22 -2.90
N PRO A 66 -6.22 23.00 -3.71
CA PRO A 66 -7.60 23.20 -3.23
C PRO A 66 -7.97 22.26 -2.08
N VAL A 67 -7.46 21.03 -2.07
CA VAL A 67 -7.69 20.05 -1.00
C VAL A 67 -7.06 20.53 0.31
N VAL A 68 -5.79 20.98 0.23
CA VAL A 68 -5.05 21.50 1.38
C VAL A 68 -5.71 22.78 1.93
N ILE A 69 -6.02 23.75 1.06
CA ILE A 69 -6.70 25.01 1.46
C ILE A 69 -8.02 24.69 2.15
N ARG A 70 -8.82 23.78 1.59
CA ARG A 70 -10.10 23.39 2.19
C ARG A 70 -9.92 22.84 3.60
N TRP A 71 -9.02 21.87 3.80
CA TRP A 71 -8.95 21.16 5.07
C TRP A 71 -8.14 21.90 6.14
N LEU A 72 -7.08 22.61 5.75
CA LEU A 72 -6.38 23.52 6.67
C LEU A 72 -7.17 24.82 6.93
N GLY A 73 -8.17 25.14 6.11
CA GLY A 73 -9.10 26.23 6.32
C GLY A 73 -10.27 25.92 7.27
N ASN A 74 -10.47 24.65 7.64
CA ASN A 74 -11.52 24.25 8.59
C ASN A 74 -11.31 24.91 9.97
N PRO A 75 -12.35 24.97 10.85
CA PRO A 75 -12.19 25.33 12.25
C PRO A 75 -11.08 24.51 12.92
N PRO A 76 -10.33 25.08 13.88
CA PRO A 76 -9.16 24.42 14.48
C PRO A 76 -9.45 23.04 15.07
N ASP A 77 -10.61 22.82 15.65
CA ASP A 77 -11.11 21.58 16.23
C ASP A 77 -11.47 20.50 15.20
N GLN A 78 -11.48 20.84 13.90
CA GLN A 78 -11.80 19.94 12.80
C GLN A 78 -10.62 19.71 11.85
N ARG A 79 -9.42 20.22 12.20
CA ARG A 79 -8.22 20.11 11.36
C ARG A 79 -7.38 18.95 11.81
N LEU A 80 -7.15 17.98 10.92
CA LEU A 80 -6.23 16.87 11.13
C LEU A 80 -6.37 16.22 12.52
N VAL A 81 -7.61 15.89 12.89
CA VAL A 81 -7.96 15.38 14.24
C VAL A 81 -7.17 14.12 14.63
N ASP A 82 -6.82 13.28 13.67
CA ASP A 82 -5.99 12.10 13.96
C ASP A 82 -4.51 12.45 14.14
N LEU A 83 -3.99 13.51 13.49
CA LEU A 83 -2.66 14.03 13.82
C LEU A 83 -2.62 14.53 15.26
N GLU A 84 -3.72 15.12 15.76
CA GLU A 84 -3.81 15.51 17.17
C GLU A 84 -3.72 14.28 18.08
N VAL A 85 -4.43 13.18 17.76
CA VAL A 85 -4.33 11.90 18.48
C VAL A 85 -2.87 11.42 18.54
N TYR A 86 -2.16 11.43 17.42
CA TYR A 86 -0.76 10.99 17.39
C TYR A 86 0.12 11.91 18.25
N ARG A 87 -0.11 13.21 18.16
CA ARG A 87 0.66 14.21 18.90
C ARG A 87 0.40 14.14 20.40
N GLU A 88 -0.85 13.95 20.83
CA GLU A 88 -1.17 13.73 22.25
C GLU A 88 -0.56 12.42 22.76
N GLY A 89 -0.56 11.35 21.96
CA GLY A 89 0.19 10.13 22.26
C GLY A 89 1.70 10.40 22.47
N GLY A 90 2.32 11.18 21.56
CA GLY A 90 3.73 11.59 21.72
C GLY A 90 3.96 12.46 22.95
N ARG A 91 3.02 13.33 23.34
CA ARG A 91 3.08 14.12 24.57
C ARG A 91 2.95 13.26 25.83
N ALA A 92 2.06 12.24 25.78
CA ALA A 92 1.93 11.28 26.87
C ALA A 92 3.27 10.57 27.13
N VAL A 93 3.96 10.12 26.07
CA VAL A 93 5.32 9.54 26.17
C VAL A 93 6.29 10.47 26.87
N LEU A 94 6.35 11.76 26.51
CA LEU A 94 7.28 12.73 27.09
C LEU A 94 6.96 13.10 28.55
N ARG A 95 5.66 13.01 28.93
CA ARG A 95 5.17 13.33 30.28
C ARG A 95 5.13 12.13 31.22
N GLY A 96 5.35 10.92 30.71
CA GLY A 96 5.11 9.68 31.47
C GLY A 96 3.66 9.49 31.86
N ALA A 97 2.71 10.03 31.10
CA ALA A 97 1.28 9.89 31.34
C ALA A 97 0.74 8.59 30.70
N PRO A 98 -0.29 7.95 31.31
CA PRO A 98 -0.89 6.72 30.77
C PRO A 98 -1.42 6.96 29.34
N LEU A 99 -0.83 6.29 28.35
CA LEU A 99 -1.05 6.54 26.93
C LEU A 99 -2.51 6.32 26.49
N TYR A 100 -3.18 5.34 27.07
CA TYR A 100 -4.54 4.93 26.68
C TYR A 100 -5.64 5.64 27.47
N GLU A 101 -5.28 6.51 28.40
CA GLU A 101 -6.22 7.38 29.13
C GLU A 101 -6.25 8.80 28.56
N VAL A 102 -5.25 9.18 27.73
CA VAL A 102 -5.17 10.50 27.12
C VAL A 102 -6.21 10.66 26.02
N LEU A 103 -6.90 11.78 26.03
CA LEU A 103 -7.87 12.18 24.99
C LEU A 103 -7.39 13.47 24.32
N THR A 104 -7.76 13.67 23.05
CA THR A 104 -7.59 14.94 22.34
C THR A 104 -8.45 16.03 22.98
N GLN A 105 -8.22 17.28 22.60
CA GLN A 105 -8.98 18.41 23.11
C GLN A 105 -10.48 18.33 22.73
N PRO A 106 -11.37 18.89 23.57
CA PRO A 106 -12.78 19.05 23.20
C PRO A 106 -12.92 19.83 21.88
N PRO A 107 -13.94 19.54 21.08
CA PRO A 107 -15.07 18.63 21.32
C PRO A 107 -14.81 17.17 20.92
N GLN A 108 -13.66 16.84 20.31
CA GLN A 108 -13.43 15.53 19.70
C GLN A 108 -13.21 14.42 20.73
N LEU A 109 -12.42 14.65 21.78
CA LEU A 109 -12.12 13.71 22.86
C LEU A 109 -11.74 12.31 22.35
N LEU A 110 -10.88 12.25 21.31
CA LEU A 110 -10.47 11.00 20.69
C LEU A 110 -9.36 10.33 21.47
N PRO A 111 -9.47 9.01 21.77
CA PRO A 111 -8.43 8.25 22.47
C PRO A 111 -7.31 7.84 21.50
N PHE A 112 -6.11 7.61 22.07
CA PHE A 112 -5.04 6.92 21.34
C PHE A 112 -5.37 5.43 21.25
N THR A 113 -5.33 4.85 20.02
CA THR A 113 -5.75 3.45 19.76
C THR A 113 -4.69 2.62 19.04
N TYR A 114 -3.48 3.15 18.89
CA TYR A 114 -2.38 2.52 18.15
C TYR A 114 -1.40 1.80 19.09
N PRO A 115 -0.54 0.89 18.54
CA PRO A 115 0.54 0.31 19.36
C PRO A 115 1.45 1.39 19.98
N PRO A 116 2.05 1.16 21.16
CA PRO A 116 2.88 2.16 21.86
C PRO A 116 4.04 2.69 21.02
N PHE A 117 4.62 1.86 20.15
CA PHE A 117 5.68 2.28 19.22
C PHE A 117 5.25 3.45 18.31
N ALA A 118 3.98 3.52 17.93
CA ALA A 118 3.46 4.63 17.14
C ALA A 118 3.48 5.96 17.90
N ALA A 119 3.25 5.95 19.22
CA ALA A 119 3.36 7.13 20.07
C ALA A 119 4.82 7.62 20.17
N VAL A 120 5.77 6.71 20.28
CA VAL A 120 7.22 7.05 20.25
C VAL A 120 7.59 7.72 18.94
N LEU A 121 7.12 7.22 17.80
CA LEU A 121 7.33 7.83 16.48
C LEU A 121 6.68 9.21 16.34
N ALA A 122 5.65 9.50 17.10
CA ALA A 122 4.95 10.79 17.08
C ALA A 122 5.63 11.88 17.92
N VAL A 123 6.59 11.52 18.80
CA VAL A 123 7.31 12.46 19.68
C VAL A 123 7.89 13.65 18.90
N PRO A 124 8.58 13.52 17.76
CA PRO A 124 9.14 14.67 17.03
C PRO A 124 8.09 15.74 16.66
N PHE A 125 6.84 15.34 16.42
CA PHE A 125 5.77 16.29 16.09
C PHE A 125 5.28 17.09 17.29
N THR A 126 5.60 16.66 18.50
CA THR A 126 5.28 17.42 19.74
C THR A 126 6.19 18.63 19.91
N LEU A 127 7.38 18.60 19.31
CA LEU A 127 8.36 19.68 19.34
C LEU A 127 8.02 20.83 18.39
N LEU A 128 7.12 20.59 17.45
CA LEU A 128 6.67 21.59 16.49
C LEU A 128 5.46 22.35 17.06
N SER A 129 5.33 23.64 16.70
CA SER A 129 4.07 24.36 16.93
C SER A 129 2.93 23.68 16.14
N TRP A 130 1.69 23.79 16.61
CA TRP A 130 0.56 23.09 15.96
C TRP A 130 0.40 23.44 14.46
N PRO A 131 0.47 24.72 14.03
CA PRO A 131 0.41 25.04 12.61
C PRO A 131 1.56 24.43 11.79
N VAL A 132 2.78 24.42 12.33
CA VAL A 132 3.93 23.82 11.65
C VAL A 132 3.77 22.30 11.54
N ALA A 133 3.33 21.64 12.61
CA ALA A 133 3.07 20.20 12.59
C ALA A 133 2.01 19.83 11.51
N GLN A 134 0.95 20.63 11.39
CA GLN A 134 -0.10 20.43 10.37
C GLN A 134 0.47 20.53 8.95
N VAL A 135 1.26 21.56 8.65
CA VAL A 135 1.88 21.75 7.33
C VAL A 135 2.86 20.62 7.01
N VAL A 136 3.75 20.30 7.94
CA VAL A 136 4.75 19.23 7.76
C VAL A 136 4.06 17.88 7.53
N TRP A 137 3.06 17.55 8.36
CA TRP A 137 2.34 16.30 8.22
C TRP A 137 1.58 16.19 6.90
N THR A 138 0.91 17.26 6.48
CA THR A 138 0.21 17.35 5.19
C THR A 138 1.19 17.14 4.03
N ALA A 139 2.36 17.77 4.07
CA ALA A 139 3.41 17.59 3.06
C ALA A 139 3.92 16.15 3.03
N LEU A 140 4.09 15.50 4.19
CA LEU A 140 4.50 14.10 4.29
C LEU A 140 3.42 13.14 3.75
N ILE A 141 2.14 13.36 4.05
CA ILE A 141 1.03 12.59 3.45
C ILE A 141 1.07 12.69 1.92
N TYR A 142 1.31 13.91 1.42
CA TYR A 142 1.39 14.12 -0.02
C TYR A 142 2.61 13.44 -0.65
N ALA A 143 3.77 13.49 0.01
CA ALA A 143 4.96 12.74 -0.40
C ALA A 143 4.69 11.23 -0.44
N ALA A 144 3.99 10.68 0.56
CA ALA A 144 3.58 9.29 0.57
C ALA A 144 2.63 8.93 -0.59
N LEU A 145 1.70 9.84 -0.97
CA LEU A 145 0.86 9.68 -2.16
C LEU A 145 1.69 9.64 -3.44
N VAL A 146 2.65 10.55 -3.60
CA VAL A 146 3.57 10.58 -4.76
C VAL A 146 4.35 9.27 -4.86
N VAL A 147 4.93 8.80 -3.75
CA VAL A 147 5.64 7.51 -3.69
C VAL A 147 4.71 6.37 -4.09
N THR A 148 3.49 6.32 -3.53
CA THR A 148 2.47 5.32 -3.86
C THR A 148 2.17 5.29 -5.35
N VAL A 149 1.90 6.45 -5.96
CA VAL A 149 1.61 6.59 -7.39
C VAL A 149 2.81 6.14 -8.25
N CYS A 150 4.03 6.54 -7.88
CA CYS A 150 5.25 6.15 -8.59
C CYS A 150 5.48 4.64 -8.57
N TYR A 151 5.20 3.95 -7.45
CA TYR A 151 5.29 2.49 -7.38
C TYR A 151 4.13 1.78 -8.07
N ALA A 152 2.90 2.25 -7.88
CA ALA A 152 1.70 1.64 -8.44
C ALA A 152 1.65 1.75 -9.97
N PHE A 153 1.84 2.95 -10.51
CA PHE A 153 1.73 3.23 -11.96
C PHE A 153 3.07 3.22 -12.69
N ARG A 154 4.09 2.60 -12.12
CA ARG A 154 5.47 2.59 -12.65
C ARG A 154 5.55 2.24 -14.13
N ASP A 155 4.81 1.23 -14.60
CA ASP A 155 4.92 0.73 -15.96
C ASP A 155 4.23 1.69 -16.94
N LEU A 156 3.13 2.31 -16.56
CA LEU A 156 2.46 3.38 -17.32
C LEU A 156 3.34 4.64 -17.39
N ILE A 157 3.88 5.09 -16.26
CA ILE A 157 4.78 6.26 -16.19
C ILE A 157 6.02 6.02 -17.07
N ARG A 158 6.65 4.85 -17.00
CA ARG A 158 7.83 4.52 -17.82
C ARG A 158 7.51 4.50 -19.30
N ARG A 159 6.34 3.99 -19.68
CA ARG A 159 5.90 3.99 -21.09
C ARG A 159 5.77 5.40 -21.67
N SER A 160 5.47 6.40 -20.83
CA SER A 160 5.34 7.79 -21.26
C SER A 160 6.66 8.43 -21.70
N GLY A 161 7.80 7.73 -21.56
CA GLY A 161 9.11 8.19 -22.02
C GLY A 161 9.50 9.55 -21.43
N ARG A 162 9.83 10.52 -22.28
CA ARG A 162 10.18 11.90 -21.85
C ARG A 162 9.05 12.60 -21.08
N TRP A 163 7.80 12.23 -21.33
CA TRP A 163 6.62 12.78 -20.66
C TRP A 163 6.30 12.11 -19.33
N ALA A 164 7.17 11.21 -18.84
CA ALA A 164 6.99 10.51 -17.56
C ALA A 164 6.71 11.45 -16.37
N PRO A 165 7.36 12.62 -16.22
CA PRO A 165 7.03 13.56 -15.13
C PRO A 165 5.60 14.11 -15.24
N VAL A 166 5.14 14.44 -16.43
CA VAL A 166 3.76 14.92 -16.67
C VAL A 166 2.76 13.81 -16.39
N ALA A 167 3.02 12.58 -16.85
CA ALA A 167 2.18 11.42 -16.57
C ALA A 167 2.10 11.15 -15.05
N ALA A 168 3.23 11.22 -14.34
CA ALA A 168 3.26 11.08 -12.88
C ALA A 168 2.45 12.18 -12.20
N GLY A 169 2.63 13.44 -12.59
CA GLY A 169 1.88 14.58 -12.08
C GLY A 169 0.37 14.45 -12.31
N ALA A 170 -0.05 14.03 -13.50
CA ALA A 170 -1.46 13.80 -13.83
C ALA A 170 -2.07 12.64 -13.03
N LEU A 171 -1.32 11.55 -12.82
CA LEU A 171 -1.76 10.43 -11.99
C LEU A 171 -1.86 10.82 -10.52
N VAL A 172 -0.89 11.57 -9.99
CA VAL A 172 -0.96 12.13 -8.63
C VAL A 172 -2.20 13.02 -8.51
N ALA A 173 -2.45 13.92 -9.49
CA ALA A 173 -3.64 14.74 -9.53
C ALA A 173 -4.92 13.91 -9.51
N ALA A 174 -5.03 12.90 -10.38
CA ALA A 174 -6.20 12.02 -10.45
C ALA A 174 -6.45 11.25 -9.13
N MET A 175 -5.39 10.77 -8.47
CA MET A 175 -5.50 10.03 -7.21
C MET A 175 -5.78 10.94 -6.01
N THR A 176 -5.34 12.21 -6.04
CA THR A 176 -5.63 13.21 -5.00
C THR A 176 -7.13 13.41 -4.80
N TRP A 177 -7.93 13.34 -5.86
CA TRP A 177 -9.37 13.61 -5.82
C TRP A 177 -10.23 12.41 -5.42
N LEU A 178 -9.65 11.23 -5.20
CA LEU A 178 -10.38 10.12 -4.60
C LEU A 178 -10.83 10.47 -3.18
N ASP A 179 -12.08 10.20 -2.84
CA ASP A 179 -12.65 10.49 -1.53
C ASP A 179 -11.85 9.86 -0.37
N PRO A 180 -11.42 8.57 -0.44
CA PRO A 180 -10.54 7.99 0.58
C PRO A 180 -9.20 8.72 0.72
N VAL A 181 -8.66 9.31 -0.35
CA VAL A 181 -7.41 10.07 -0.32
C VAL A 181 -7.63 11.45 0.28
N ARG A 182 -8.72 12.13 -0.10
CA ARG A 182 -9.08 13.43 0.53
C ARG A 182 -9.28 13.29 2.03
N ASP A 183 -9.86 12.19 2.49
CA ASP A 183 -10.02 11.91 3.91
C ASP A 183 -8.68 11.69 4.64
N GLN A 184 -7.61 11.21 3.96
CA GLN A 184 -6.26 11.18 4.56
C GLN A 184 -5.77 12.59 4.92
N PHE A 185 -6.00 13.56 4.03
CA PHE A 185 -5.66 14.96 4.27
C PHE A 185 -6.59 15.60 5.31
N ARG A 186 -7.89 15.29 5.25
CA ARG A 186 -8.90 15.80 6.17
C ARG A 186 -8.60 15.45 7.62
N PHE A 187 -8.31 14.18 7.87
CA PHE A 187 -8.11 13.67 9.22
C PHE A 187 -6.65 13.67 9.65
N GLY A 188 -5.69 13.81 8.74
CA GLY A 188 -4.28 13.65 9.05
C GLY A 188 -3.88 12.19 9.27
N GLN A 189 -4.44 11.26 8.50
CA GLN A 189 -4.29 9.81 8.69
C GLN A 189 -2.93 9.27 8.23
N VAL A 190 -2.47 8.18 8.87
CA VAL A 190 -1.23 7.46 8.51
C VAL A 190 -1.40 6.50 7.32
N GLY A 191 -2.62 6.29 6.81
CA GLY A 191 -2.94 5.24 5.85
C GLY A 191 -2.08 5.25 4.60
N LEU A 192 -1.79 6.42 4.02
CA LEU A 192 -0.91 6.54 2.84
C LEU A 192 0.54 6.19 3.12
N PHE A 193 1.04 6.43 4.34
CA PHE A 193 2.39 5.97 4.71
C PHE A 193 2.45 4.45 4.77
N LEU A 194 1.46 3.82 5.41
CA LEU A 194 1.38 2.36 5.51
C LEU A 194 1.25 1.71 4.12
N LEU A 195 0.41 2.29 3.25
CA LEU A 195 0.25 1.86 1.86
C LEU A 195 1.57 1.98 1.09
N ALA A 196 2.25 3.15 1.17
CA ALA A 196 3.53 3.38 0.49
C ALA A 196 4.61 2.38 0.95
N MET A 197 4.69 2.11 2.26
CA MET A 197 5.63 1.14 2.84
C MET A 197 5.35 -0.29 2.35
N CYS A 198 4.11 -0.76 2.46
CA CYS A 198 3.73 -2.09 1.99
C CYS A 198 3.94 -2.24 0.47
N LEU A 199 3.55 -1.25 -0.31
CA LEU A 199 3.70 -1.27 -1.76
C LEU A 199 5.17 -1.24 -2.18
N ALA A 200 6.00 -0.40 -1.55
CA ALA A 200 7.43 -0.34 -1.81
C ALA A 200 8.10 -1.68 -1.50
N ASP A 201 7.77 -2.30 -0.38
CA ASP A 201 8.32 -3.60 0.03
C ASP A 201 7.95 -4.73 -0.94
N CYS A 202 6.70 -4.75 -1.41
CA CYS A 202 6.22 -5.75 -2.35
C CYS A 202 6.68 -5.50 -3.81
N ARG A 203 6.91 -4.23 -4.22
CA ARG A 203 7.09 -3.83 -5.62
C ARG A 203 8.50 -3.40 -5.99
N ALA A 204 9.36 -2.99 -5.02
CA ALA A 204 10.73 -2.59 -5.32
C ALA A 204 11.49 -3.74 -6.01
N ARG A 205 12.19 -3.47 -7.14
CA ARG A 205 12.97 -4.49 -7.84
C ARG A 205 14.27 -4.81 -7.13
N THR A 206 14.96 -3.78 -6.68
CA THR A 206 16.24 -3.86 -5.95
C THR A 206 16.14 -2.99 -4.69
N PRO A 207 15.45 -3.46 -3.65
CA PRO A 207 15.35 -2.70 -2.40
C PRO A 207 16.73 -2.59 -1.73
N ARG A 208 16.99 -1.45 -1.08
CA ARG A 208 18.16 -1.25 -0.23
C ARG A 208 17.93 -1.72 1.21
N TRP A 209 16.78 -2.28 1.48
CA TRP A 209 16.38 -2.82 2.78
C TRP A 209 15.98 -4.30 2.63
N PRO A 210 16.05 -5.10 3.68
CA PRO A 210 15.53 -6.47 3.68
C PRO A 210 14.03 -6.48 3.36
N ARG A 211 13.61 -7.29 2.39
CA ARG A 211 12.18 -7.42 2.04
C ARG A 211 11.40 -7.89 3.25
N GLY A 212 10.24 -7.31 3.49
CA GLY A 212 9.41 -7.55 4.66
C GLY A 212 9.60 -6.51 5.76
N MET A 213 10.76 -5.82 5.81
CA MET A 213 11.07 -4.84 6.86
C MET A 213 10.04 -3.69 6.90
N LEU A 214 9.67 -3.12 5.74
CA LEU A 214 8.71 -2.02 5.70
C LEU A 214 7.29 -2.47 6.07
N VAL A 215 6.90 -3.69 5.70
CA VAL A 215 5.64 -4.29 6.17
C VAL A 215 5.67 -4.48 7.69
N GLY A 216 6.77 -5.02 8.24
CA GLY A 216 6.93 -5.17 9.69
C GLY A 216 6.84 -3.85 10.45
N LEU A 217 7.48 -2.79 9.93
CA LEU A 217 7.38 -1.45 10.51
C LEU A 217 5.95 -0.89 10.40
N ALA A 218 5.26 -1.11 9.27
CA ALA A 218 3.86 -0.72 9.10
C ALA A 218 2.95 -1.42 10.12
N VAL A 219 3.16 -2.71 10.40
CA VAL A 219 2.46 -3.48 11.44
C VAL A 219 2.70 -2.90 12.83
N ALA A 220 3.93 -2.50 13.13
CA ALA A 220 4.28 -1.91 14.42
C ALA A 220 3.65 -0.52 14.64
N ILE A 221 3.36 0.22 13.57
CA ILE A 221 2.64 1.50 13.63
C ILE A 221 1.13 1.26 13.77
N LYS A 222 0.59 0.32 13.01
CA LYS A 222 -0.84 -0.04 13.01
C LYS A 222 -0.98 -1.50 12.60
N LEU A 223 -1.74 -2.31 13.33
CA LEU A 223 -1.80 -3.77 13.13
C LEU A 223 -2.39 -4.21 11.80
N VAL A 224 -3.21 -3.37 11.16
CA VAL A 224 -3.97 -3.69 9.94
C VAL A 224 -3.11 -4.22 8.79
N PRO A 225 -1.87 -3.73 8.51
CA PRO A 225 -0.97 -4.32 7.53
C PRO A 225 -0.52 -5.76 7.83
N GLY A 226 -0.82 -6.30 9.02
CA GLY A 226 -0.50 -7.68 9.41
C GLY A 226 -1.04 -8.75 8.44
N VAL A 227 -2.07 -8.47 7.67
CA VAL A 227 -2.56 -9.37 6.60
C VAL A 227 -1.50 -9.67 5.53
N PHE A 228 -0.49 -8.80 5.35
CA PHE A 228 0.63 -9.05 4.46
C PHE A 228 1.57 -10.15 4.96
N LEU A 229 1.60 -10.44 6.27
CA LEU A 229 2.30 -11.60 6.80
C LEU A 229 1.70 -12.90 6.25
N ILE A 230 0.36 -13.00 6.25
CA ILE A 230 -0.35 -14.13 5.64
C ILE A 230 -0.02 -14.22 4.15
N TRP A 231 -0.04 -13.09 3.43
CA TRP A 231 0.29 -13.03 2.02
C TRP A 231 1.72 -13.50 1.74
N PHE A 232 2.72 -13.11 2.53
CA PHE A 232 4.09 -13.59 2.39
C PHE A 232 4.17 -15.11 2.53
N LEU A 233 3.47 -15.68 3.54
CA LEU A 233 3.45 -17.14 3.77
C LEU A 233 2.82 -17.90 2.60
N ILE A 234 1.60 -17.54 2.20
CA ILE A 234 0.86 -18.25 1.17
C ILE A 234 1.46 -18.11 -0.23
N THR A 235 2.31 -17.10 -0.45
CA THR A 235 3.04 -16.86 -1.71
C THR A 235 4.47 -17.37 -1.68
N GLY A 236 4.90 -18.03 -0.60
CA GLY A 236 6.22 -18.65 -0.46
C GLY A 236 7.37 -17.67 -0.18
N ARG A 237 7.07 -16.42 0.19
CA ARG A 237 8.07 -15.36 0.49
C ARG A 237 8.53 -15.45 1.94
N ARG A 238 9.13 -16.60 2.33
CA ARG A 238 9.46 -16.91 3.73
C ARG A 238 10.47 -15.94 4.34
N GLU A 239 11.46 -15.50 3.58
CA GLU A 239 12.46 -14.52 4.03
C GLU A 239 11.77 -13.17 4.34
N ALA A 240 10.92 -12.68 3.44
CA ALA A 240 10.16 -11.44 3.68
C ALA A 240 9.22 -11.56 4.88
N PHE A 241 8.60 -12.72 5.09
CA PHE A 241 7.82 -13.01 6.29
C PHE A 241 8.69 -12.91 7.55
N GLY A 242 9.84 -13.60 7.56
CA GLY A 242 10.76 -13.57 8.72
C GLY A 242 11.24 -12.16 9.05
N ASN A 243 11.67 -11.40 8.04
CA ASN A 243 12.09 -10.01 8.21
C ASN A 243 10.95 -9.11 8.73
N ALA A 244 9.72 -9.30 8.25
CA ALA A 244 8.57 -8.54 8.72
C ALA A 244 8.24 -8.86 10.18
N VAL A 245 8.24 -10.13 10.56
CA VAL A 245 8.03 -10.56 11.95
C VAL A 245 9.13 -10.01 12.86
N LEU A 246 10.40 -10.15 12.46
CA LEU A 246 11.53 -9.63 13.24
C LEU A 246 11.46 -8.12 13.42
N THR A 247 11.11 -7.37 12.36
CA THR A 247 10.99 -5.91 12.45
C THR A 247 9.82 -5.50 13.34
N ALA A 248 8.65 -6.14 13.19
CA ALA A 248 7.50 -5.86 14.03
C ALA A 248 7.78 -6.22 15.50
N ALA A 249 8.42 -7.36 15.74
CA ALA A 249 8.82 -7.78 17.08
C ALA A 249 9.84 -6.83 17.72
N ALA A 250 10.88 -6.42 16.96
CA ALA A 250 11.87 -5.47 17.46
C ALA A 250 11.25 -4.12 17.81
N ALA A 251 10.33 -3.60 16.98
CA ALA A 251 9.62 -2.35 17.27
C ALA A 251 8.67 -2.50 18.48
N THR A 252 8.00 -3.65 18.62
CA THR A 252 7.16 -3.95 19.79
C THR A 252 8.00 -4.04 21.07
N LEU A 253 9.16 -4.71 21.01
CA LEU A 253 10.08 -4.79 22.16
C LEU A 253 10.66 -3.43 22.51
N ALA A 254 10.95 -2.57 21.52
CA ALA A 254 11.32 -1.18 21.76
C ALA A 254 10.18 -0.42 22.49
N GLY A 255 8.92 -0.66 22.11
CA GLY A 255 7.75 -0.15 22.82
C GLY A 255 7.73 -0.61 24.29
N PHE A 256 7.93 -1.90 24.54
CA PHE A 256 7.99 -2.44 25.91
C PHE A 256 9.18 -1.88 26.72
N ALA A 257 10.34 -1.66 26.07
CA ALA A 257 11.50 -1.10 26.74
C ALA A 257 11.31 0.38 27.15
N LEU A 258 10.61 1.16 26.33
CA LEU A 258 10.38 2.59 26.55
C LEU A 258 9.12 2.89 27.35
N LEU A 259 8.07 2.09 27.19
CA LEU A 259 6.72 2.27 27.71
C LEU A 259 6.17 0.92 28.23
N PRO A 260 6.75 0.35 29.31
CA PRO A 260 6.40 -1.01 29.75
C PRO A 260 4.94 -1.15 30.17
N SER A 261 4.39 -0.22 30.96
CA SER A 261 3.01 -0.23 31.42
C SER A 261 2.03 -0.10 30.26
N ASP A 262 2.23 0.94 29.41
CA ASP A 262 1.36 1.17 28.25
C ASP A 262 1.41 0.01 27.25
N SER A 263 2.57 -0.66 27.12
CA SER A 263 2.68 -1.84 26.26
C SER A 263 1.88 -3.02 26.82
N ALA A 264 1.91 -3.24 28.14
CA ALA A 264 1.08 -4.26 28.77
C ALA A 264 -0.42 -3.91 28.62
N ASP A 265 -0.80 -2.67 28.87
CA ASP A 265 -2.18 -2.18 28.72
C ASP A 265 -2.70 -2.34 27.29
N TYR A 266 -1.86 -2.10 26.27
CA TYR A 266 -2.23 -2.32 24.88
C TYR A 266 -2.42 -3.79 24.56
N TRP A 267 -1.38 -4.60 24.75
CA TRP A 267 -1.36 -5.97 24.25
C TRP A 267 -2.27 -6.91 25.03
N PHE A 268 -2.48 -6.66 26.34
CA PHE A 268 -3.29 -7.50 27.22
C PHE A 268 -4.62 -6.86 27.64
N GLY A 269 -4.88 -5.61 27.25
CA GLY A 269 -6.09 -4.86 27.58
C GLY A 269 -6.78 -4.25 26.36
N ALA A 270 -6.32 -3.07 25.91
CA ALA A 270 -6.99 -2.25 24.89
C ALA A 270 -7.23 -2.98 23.55
N LEU A 271 -6.28 -3.81 23.10
CA LEU A 271 -6.42 -4.61 21.89
C LEU A 271 -7.56 -5.62 21.98
N LEU A 272 -7.80 -6.19 23.18
CA LEU A 272 -8.83 -7.21 23.41
C LEU A 272 -10.23 -6.60 23.61
N GLN A 273 -10.32 -5.32 23.96
CA GLN A 273 -11.59 -4.60 24.13
C GLN A 273 -12.26 -4.25 22.78
N GLY A 274 -11.57 -4.45 21.65
CA GLY A 274 -12.16 -4.39 20.31
C GLY A 274 -12.67 -3.02 19.88
N GLY A 275 -13.84 -3.01 19.23
CA GLY A 275 -14.38 -1.84 18.52
C GLY A 275 -14.91 -0.69 19.38
N ASP A 276 -15.16 -0.88 20.69
CA ASP A 276 -15.80 0.11 21.55
C ASP A 276 -15.03 1.43 21.66
N ARG A 277 -13.71 1.39 21.43
CA ARG A 277 -12.84 2.57 21.44
C ARG A 277 -12.69 3.25 20.08
N THR A 278 -13.22 2.66 18.99
CA THR A 278 -12.95 3.11 17.62
C THR A 278 -14.13 3.80 16.95
N GLY A 279 -15.27 3.94 17.63
CA GLY A 279 -16.47 4.60 17.13
C GLY A 279 -17.55 3.63 16.65
N ALA A 280 -18.70 4.17 16.20
CA ALA A 280 -19.89 3.41 15.84
C ALA A 280 -19.64 2.40 14.71
N VAL A 281 -19.84 1.11 14.99
CA VAL A 281 -19.62 0.01 14.03
C VAL A 281 -20.56 0.12 12.84
N ASP A 282 -21.82 0.55 13.06
CA ASP A 282 -22.86 0.75 12.04
C ASP A 282 -22.75 2.09 11.31
N GLY A 283 -21.79 2.94 11.67
CA GLY A 283 -21.57 4.25 11.06
C GLY A 283 -21.36 4.19 9.55
N THR A 284 -21.83 5.21 8.82
CA THR A 284 -21.70 5.34 7.36
C THR A 284 -20.25 5.23 6.88
N THR A 285 -19.29 5.66 7.68
CA THR A 285 -17.87 5.65 7.36
C THR A 285 -17.24 4.26 7.47
N ASN A 286 -17.88 3.31 8.19
CA ASN A 286 -17.40 1.93 8.28
C ASN A 286 -17.82 1.13 7.06
N GLN A 287 -16.91 0.92 6.14
CA GLN A 287 -17.11 0.20 4.87
C GLN A 287 -16.63 -1.25 4.90
N ALA A 288 -16.21 -1.77 6.07
CA ALA A 288 -15.85 -3.18 6.27
C ALA A 288 -17.09 -4.09 6.22
N VAL A 289 -16.86 -5.39 6.04
CA VAL A 289 -17.94 -6.41 6.09
C VAL A 289 -18.74 -6.30 7.38
N HIS A 290 -18.06 -6.06 8.52
CA HIS A 290 -18.74 -5.89 9.81
C HIS A 290 -19.70 -4.68 9.81
N GLY A 291 -19.26 -3.53 9.26
CA GLY A 291 -20.11 -2.33 9.15
C GLY A 291 -21.35 -2.57 8.30
N ILE A 292 -21.21 -3.25 7.15
CA ILE A 292 -22.32 -3.60 6.25
C ILE A 292 -23.33 -4.49 7.00
N VAL A 293 -22.85 -5.52 7.70
CA VAL A 293 -23.70 -6.44 8.48
C VAL A 293 -24.38 -5.73 9.64
N ALA A 294 -23.66 -4.85 10.35
CA ALA A 294 -24.18 -4.12 11.51
C ALA A 294 -25.31 -3.12 11.16
N ARG A 295 -25.38 -2.70 9.90
CA ARG A 295 -26.49 -1.85 9.40
C ARG A 295 -27.75 -2.63 9.04
N VAL A 296 -27.66 -3.95 8.96
CA VAL A 296 -28.78 -4.83 8.57
C VAL A 296 -29.29 -5.67 9.73
N LEU A 297 -28.39 -6.03 10.66
CA LEU A 297 -28.71 -6.90 11.79
C LEU A 297 -28.43 -6.17 13.11
N ASP A 298 -29.37 -6.28 14.03
CA ASP A 298 -29.24 -5.79 15.39
C ASP A 298 -28.11 -6.48 16.13
N GLU A 299 -27.62 -5.86 17.19
CA GLU A 299 -26.57 -6.37 18.04
C GLU A 299 -26.97 -7.71 18.68
N GLY A 300 -26.06 -8.70 18.56
CA GLY A 300 -26.30 -10.01 19.12
C GLY A 300 -25.48 -11.13 18.44
N PRO A 301 -25.64 -12.37 18.94
CA PRO A 301 -24.88 -13.50 18.42
C PRO A 301 -25.10 -13.78 16.92
N ALA A 302 -26.30 -13.52 16.41
CA ALA A 302 -26.63 -13.69 14.99
C ALA A 302 -25.80 -12.74 14.11
N ARG A 303 -25.69 -11.43 14.47
CA ARG A 303 -24.84 -10.46 13.77
C ARG A 303 -23.38 -10.91 13.75
N THR A 304 -22.86 -11.32 14.93
CA THR A 304 -21.49 -11.79 15.05
C THR A 304 -21.23 -13.02 14.18
N LEU A 305 -22.12 -14.00 14.19
CA LEU A 305 -22.00 -15.22 13.37
C LEU A 305 -22.00 -14.89 11.88
N VAL A 306 -22.98 -14.08 11.41
CA VAL A 306 -23.07 -13.68 10.02
C VAL A 306 -21.80 -12.92 9.57
N TRP A 307 -21.34 -11.98 10.38
CA TRP A 307 -20.10 -11.28 10.11
C TRP A 307 -18.91 -12.23 9.99
N LEU A 308 -18.71 -13.14 10.96
CA LEU A 308 -17.60 -14.09 10.95
C LEU A 308 -17.64 -15.02 9.73
N VAL A 309 -18.82 -15.52 9.35
CA VAL A 309 -18.99 -16.37 8.15
C VAL A 309 -18.64 -15.59 6.89
N LEU A 310 -19.17 -14.38 6.73
CA LEU A 310 -18.88 -13.55 5.55
C LEU A 310 -17.40 -13.13 5.52
N ALA A 311 -16.81 -12.77 6.65
CA ALA A 311 -15.39 -12.46 6.74
C ALA A 311 -14.52 -13.68 6.36
N ALA A 312 -14.88 -14.89 6.82
CA ALA A 312 -14.18 -16.12 6.46
C ALA A 312 -14.28 -16.41 4.94
N VAL A 313 -15.46 -16.20 4.33
CA VAL A 313 -15.66 -16.36 2.89
C VAL A 313 -14.81 -15.36 2.11
N VAL A 314 -14.84 -14.09 2.49
CA VAL A 314 -14.04 -13.02 1.85
C VAL A 314 -12.54 -13.31 2.01
N ALA A 315 -12.10 -13.73 3.20
CA ALA A 315 -10.71 -14.12 3.45
C ALA A 315 -10.28 -15.30 2.58
N TYR A 316 -11.08 -16.38 2.54
CA TYR A 316 -10.75 -17.57 1.77
C TYR A 316 -10.59 -17.27 0.28
N PHE A 317 -11.58 -16.64 -0.34
CA PHE A 317 -11.52 -16.33 -1.77
C PHE A 317 -10.47 -15.25 -2.05
N GLY A 318 -10.39 -14.20 -1.23
CA GLY A 318 -9.42 -13.13 -1.40
C GLY A 318 -7.97 -13.62 -1.33
N PHE A 319 -7.60 -14.40 -0.32
CA PHE A 319 -6.25 -14.97 -0.21
C PHE A 319 -5.98 -16.02 -1.29
N ARG A 320 -6.96 -16.84 -1.68
CA ARG A 320 -6.83 -17.78 -2.80
C ARG A 320 -6.52 -17.03 -4.10
N TRP A 321 -7.24 -15.96 -4.39
CA TRP A 321 -7.04 -15.16 -5.60
C TRP A 321 -5.73 -14.36 -5.54
N ALA A 322 -5.40 -13.74 -4.42
CA ALA A 322 -4.13 -13.06 -4.22
C ALA A 322 -2.94 -14.02 -4.44
N ARG A 323 -3.01 -15.24 -3.88
CA ARG A 323 -2.00 -16.27 -4.09
C ARG A 323 -1.88 -16.64 -5.58
N ARG A 324 -3.01 -16.95 -6.26
CA ARG A 324 -3.01 -17.29 -7.69
C ARG A 324 -2.37 -16.18 -8.53
N ALA A 325 -2.81 -14.93 -8.36
CA ALA A 325 -2.25 -13.79 -9.07
C ALA A 325 -0.75 -13.62 -8.83
N SER A 326 -0.30 -13.78 -7.58
CA SER A 326 1.12 -13.68 -7.22
C SER A 326 1.98 -14.78 -7.84
N LEU A 327 1.51 -16.02 -7.87
CA LEU A 327 2.25 -17.15 -8.46
C LEU A 327 2.35 -17.01 -10.00
N LEU A 328 1.30 -16.53 -10.65
CA LEU A 328 1.29 -16.26 -12.09
C LEU A 328 2.15 -15.05 -12.49
N ALA A 329 2.37 -14.12 -11.56
CA ALA A 329 3.23 -12.96 -11.78
C ALA A 329 4.70 -13.36 -12.02
N GLY A 330 5.16 -14.48 -11.47
CA GLY A 330 6.54 -14.92 -11.62
C GLY A 330 7.58 -13.84 -11.27
N PRO A 331 8.78 -13.88 -11.82
CA PRO A 331 9.75 -12.79 -11.78
C PRO A 331 9.28 -11.68 -12.73
N ALA A 332 8.51 -10.73 -12.23
CA ALA A 332 7.76 -9.69 -12.96
C ALA A 332 8.63 -8.91 -13.98
N ALA A 333 8.86 -9.49 -15.15
CA ALA A 333 9.70 -8.93 -16.22
C ALA A 333 8.89 -8.05 -17.18
N ASP A 334 7.62 -8.35 -17.40
CA ASP A 334 6.74 -7.66 -18.33
C ASP A 334 5.57 -6.94 -17.61
N PRO A 335 4.91 -5.96 -18.26
CA PRO A 335 3.82 -5.18 -17.67
C PRO A 335 2.60 -6.01 -17.25
N ASP A 336 2.29 -7.10 -17.94
CA ASP A 336 1.14 -7.94 -17.63
C ASP A 336 1.38 -8.72 -16.32
N THR A 337 2.56 -9.34 -16.16
CA THR A 337 2.96 -10.01 -14.90
C THR A 337 3.12 -9.04 -13.74
N ALA A 338 3.62 -7.83 -14.03
CA ALA A 338 3.69 -6.74 -13.07
C ALA A 338 2.29 -6.32 -12.56
N SER A 339 1.27 -6.35 -13.42
CA SER A 339 -0.13 -6.07 -13.05
C SER A 339 -0.73 -7.18 -12.19
N LEU A 340 -0.37 -8.45 -12.42
CA LEU A 340 -0.79 -9.56 -11.56
C LEU A 340 -0.24 -9.43 -10.14
N LEU A 341 1.03 -9.04 -10.00
CA LEU A 341 1.62 -8.77 -8.70
C LEU A 341 0.90 -7.61 -8.00
N LEU A 342 0.64 -6.50 -8.71
CA LEU A 342 -0.13 -5.38 -8.18
C LEU A 342 -1.54 -5.81 -7.77
N GLY A 343 -2.22 -6.62 -8.58
CA GLY A 343 -3.54 -7.17 -8.27
C GLY A 343 -3.53 -8.01 -6.99
N SER A 344 -2.50 -8.85 -6.82
CA SER A 344 -2.30 -9.63 -5.60
C SER A 344 -2.11 -8.74 -4.35
N VAL A 345 -1.28 -7.70 -4.46
CA VAL A 345 -1.03 -6.72 -3.40
C VAL A 345 -2.30 -5.91 -3.10
N ALA A 346 -3.04 -5.47 -4.13
CA ALA A 346 -4.29 -4.72 -3.97
C ALA A 346 -5.37 -5.55 -3.27
N ILE A 347 -5.55 -6.83 -3.66
CA ILE A 347 -6.47 -7.75 -2.98
C ILE A 347 -6.09 -7.86 -1.50
N THR A 348 -4.82 -8.08 -1.19
CA THR A 348 -4.35 -8.20 0.20
C THR A 348 -4.59 -6.91 0.99
N GLY A 349 -4.31 -5.76 0.39
CA GLY A 349 -4.59 -4.46 1.01
C GLY A 349 -6.08 -4.22 1.24
N LEU A 350 -6.96 -4.59 0.30
CA LEU A 350 -8.41 -4.52 0.51
C LEU A 350 -8.88 -5.51 1.60
N LEU A 351 -8.30 -6.71 1.67
CA LEU A 351 -8.59 -7.65 2.76
C LEU A 351 -8.29 -7.05 4.12
N SER A 352 -7.23 -6.23 4.25
CA SER A 352 -6.91 -5.55 5.50
C SER A 352 -8.05 -4.64 5.99
N VAL A 353 -8.82 -4.08 5.07
CA VAL A 353 -9.96 -3.22 5.37
C VAL A 353 -11.24 -4.04 5.58
N MET A 354 -11.51 -4.97 4.66
CA MET A 354 -12.76 -5.75 4.66
C MET A 354 -12.89 -6.68 5.85
N LEU A 355 -11.77 -7.24 6.34
CA LEU A 355 -11.74 -8.18 7.48
C LEU A 355 -11.62 -7.47 8.84
N SER A 356 -11.32 -6.16 8.84
CA SER A 356 -11.23 -5.37 10.07
C SER A 356 -12.63 -5.21 10.70
N PRO A 357 -12.76 -5.18 12.03
CA PRO A 357 -14.01 -4.80 12.70
C PRO A 357 -14.49 -3.40 12.26
N VAL A 358 -13.55 -2.49 12.00
CA VAL A 358 -13.83 -1.13 11.54
C VAL A 358 -12.93 -0.78 10.36
N GLY A 359 -13.54 -0.54 9.21
CA GLY A 359 -12.88 -0.15 7.97
C GLY A 359 -13.37 1.21 7.49
N TRP A 360 -12.79 2.30 8.00
CA TRP A 360 -13.16 3.66 7.62
C TRP A 360 -12.92 3.93 6.13
N ILE A 361 -13.67 4.90 5.55
CA ILE A 361 -13.52 5.31 4.14
C ILE A 361 -12.05 5.60 3.80
N HIS A 362 -11.32 6.30 4.65
CA HIS A 362 -9.91 6.61 4.41
C HIS A 362 -8.98 5.37 4.43
N HIS A 363 -9.40 4.21 4.94
CA HIS A 363 -8.64 2.97 4.79
C HIS A 363 -8.70 2.42 3.36
N LEU A 364 -9.69 2.81 2.56
CA LEU A 364 -9.84 2.37 1.16
C LEU A 364 -8.86 3.04 0.19
N VAL A 365 -7.79 3.69 0.66
CA VAL A 365 -6.71 4.20 -0.22
C VAL A 365 -6.08 3.11 -1.09
N TRP A 366 -6.26 1.83 -0.77
CA TRP A 366 -5.87 0.69 -1.58
C TRP A 366 -6.49 0.68 -2.98
N ILE A 367 -7.59 1.44 -3.20
CA ILE A 367 -8.20 1.62 -4.52
C ILE A 367 -7.22 2.20 -5.54
N ILE A 368 -6.22 2.98 -5.12
CA ILE A 368 -5.12 3.46 -5.97
C ILE A 368 -4.40 2.28 -6.62
N VAL A 369 -4.10 1.24 -5.85
CA VAL A 369 -3.39 0.04 -6.34
C VAL A 369 -4.30 -0.82 -7.21
N VAL A 370 -5.61 -0.87 -6.93
CA VAL A 370 -6.62 -1.51 -7.79
C VAL A 370 -6.64 -0.86 -9.17
N ILE A 371 -6.77 0.46 -9.21
CA ILE A 371 -6.80 1.23 -10.46
C ILE A 371 -5.50 1.00 -11.25
N ALA A 372 -4.34 1.01 -10.58
CA ALA A 372 -3.05 0.78 -11.22
C ALA A 372 -2.91 -0.66 -11.76
N ALA A 373 -3.37 -1.67 -11.01
CA ALA A 373 -3.35 -3.07 -11.45
C ALA A 373 -4.24 -3.28 -12.68
N LEU A 374 -5.41 -2.64 -12.71
CA LEU A 374 -6.32 -2.68 -13.86
C LEU A 374 -5.75 -1.94 -15.06
N ALA A 375 -5.26 -0.70 -14.90
CA ALA A 375 -4.70 0.10 -15.98
C ALA A 375 -3.45 -0.55 -16.61
N GLY A 376 -2.59 -1.17 -15.79
CA GLY A 376 -1.33 -1.76 -16.25
C GLY A 376 -0.41 -0.72 -16.88
N ASP A 377 0.05 -0.98 -18.12
CA ASP A 377 0.84 -0.03 -18.90
C ASP A 377 0.00 0.89 -19.81
N GLY A 378 -1.34 0.80 -19.70
CA GLY A 378 -2.28 1.63 -20.44
C GLY A 378 -2.50 1.24 -21.93
N ARG A 379 -2.05 0.05 -22.39
CA ARG A 379 -2.24 -0.40 -23.78
C ARG A 379 -3.58 -1.10 -24.02
N ASP A 380 -4.13 -1.72 -23.01
CA ASP A 380 -5.35 -2.48 -23.11
C ASP A 380 -6.56 -1.60 -22.76
N THR A 381 -7.31 -1.19 -23.78
CA THR A 381 -8.48 -0.30 -23.64
C THR A 381 -9.52 -0.85 -22.65
N ARG A 382 -9.78 -2.17 -22.67
CA ARG A 382 -10.76 -2.75 -21.73
C ARG A 382 -10.28 -2.65 -20.28
N ARG A 383 -8.96 -2.86 -20.05
CA ARG A 383 -8.37 -2.68 -18.70
C ARG A 383 -8.46 -1.22 -18.26
N CYS A 384 -8.17 -0.28 -19.16
CA CYS A 384 -8.30 1.15 -18.86
C CYS A 384 -9.75 1.54 -18.54
N LEU A 385 -10.75 1.01 -19.28
CA LEU A 385 -12.16 1.23 -18.97
C LEU A 385 -12.55 0.71 -17.58
N PHE A 386 -12.09 -0.49 -17.19
CA PHE A 386 -12.30 -1.00 -15.83
C PHE A 386 -11.60 -0.13 -14.79
N ALA A 387 -10.37 0.34 -15.05
CA ALA A 387 -9.67 1.25 -14.16
C ALA A 387 -10.45 2.56 -13.94
N VAL A 388 -10.99 3.14 -15.01
CA VAL A 388 -11.85 4.33 -14.94
C VAL A 388 -13.17 4.02 -14.22
N ALA A 389 -13.80 2.87 -14.47
CA ALA A 389 -15.03 2.46 -13.81
C ALA A 389 -14.87 2.35 -12.29
N PHE A 390 -13.70 1.91 -11.81
CA PHE A 390 -13.38 1.92 -10.37
C PHE A 390 -12.92 3.29 -9.86
N TRP A 391 -12.37 4.15 -10.70
CA TRP A 391 -11.90 5.49 -10.31
C TRP A 391 -13.07 6.47 -10.10
N VAL A 392 -14.04 6.50 -11.04
CA VAL A 392 -15.13 7.49 -11.05
C VAL A 392 -15.99 7.49 -9.79
N PRO A 393 -16.51 6.36 -9.28
CA PRO A 393 -17.33 6.36 -8.08
C PRO A 393 -16.63 6.93 -6.85
N PHE A 394 -15.31 6.69 -6.72
CA PHE A 394 -14.53 7.18 -5.59
C PHE A 394 -14.15 8.66 -5.67
N LEU A 395 -14.51 9.38 -6.75
CA LEU A 395 -14.38 10.84 -6.81
C LEU A 395 -15.43 11.56 -5.96
N PHE A 396 -16.55 10.90 -5.70
CA PHE A 396 -17.72 11.47 -5.06
C PHE A 396 -17.91 10.85 -3.67
N PRO A 397 -18.39 11.63 -2.67
CA PRO A 397 -18.66 11.10 -1.34
C PRO A 397 -20.01 10.35 -1.30
N ILE A 398 -20.18 9.33 -2.18
CA ILE A 398 -21.45 8.62 -2.37
C ILE A 398 -22.03 8.07 -1.05
N PRO A 399 -21.24 7.45 -0.14
CA PRO A 399 -21.78 6.97 1.12
C PRO A 399 -22.45 8.06 1.95
N TRP A 400 -21.99 9.31 1.85
CA TRP A 400 -22.54 10.44 2.58
C TRP A 400 -23.87 10.94 2.00
N TRP A 401 -24.13 10.74 0.68
CA TRP A 401 -25.41 11.08 0.06
C TRP A 401 -26.56 10.25 0.63
N ALA A 402 -26.27 9.04 1.10
CA ALA A 402 -27.24 8.17 1.76
C ALA A 402 -27.96 8.86 2.93
N ARG A 403 -27.27 9.75 3.66
CA ARG A 403 -27.86 10.45 4.82
C ARG A 403 -29.08 11.29 4.49
N ALA A 404 -29.19 11.74 3.24
CA ALA A 404 -30.35 12.49 2.75
C ALA A 404 -31.53 11.59 2.34
N LEU A 405 -31.35 10.26 2.40
CA LEU A 405 -32.34 9.27 1.94
C LEU A 405 -32.79 8.33 3.06
N ILE A 406 -32.11 8.34 4.21
CA ILE A 406 -32.33 7.43 5.34
C ILE A 406 -32.88 8.22 6.52
N GLY A 407 -34.10 7.87 6.96
CA GLY A 407 -34.75 8.45 8.11
C GLY A 407 -36.20 7.95 8.19
N PRO A 408 -36.85 8.10 9.36
CA PRO A 408 -38.23 7.66 9.54
C PRO A 408 -39.25 8.43 8.68
N GLU A 409 -38.86 9.61 8.20
CA GLU A 409 -39.66 10.47 7.30
C GLU A 409 -39.63 10.03 5.84
N HIS A 410 -38.72 9.10 5.47
CA HIS A 410 -38.51 8.67 4.09
C HIS A 410 -39.31 7.41 3.72
N SER A 411 -39.67 7.30 2.43
CA SER A 411 -40.32 6.08 1.93
C SER A 411 -39.41 4.86 2.03
N PRO A 412 -39.97 3.62 2.11
CA PRO A 412 -39.17 2.40 2.14
C PRO A 412 -38.20 2.27 0.96
N ILE A 413 -38.60 2.77 -0.22
CA ILE A 413 -37.76 2.78 -1.43
C ILE A 413 -36.57 3.73 -1.23
N SER A 414 -36.80 4.91 -0.67
CA SER A 414 -35.73 5.89 -0.37
C SER A 414 -34.73 5.31 0.63
N VAL A 415 -35.22 4.67 1.70
CA VAL A 415 -34.38 4.04 2.73
C VAL A 415 -33.56 2.89 2.12
N PHE A 416 -34.16 2.06 1.26
CA PHE A 416 -33.45 1.00 0.56
C PHE A 416 -32.33 1.56 -0.36
N VAL A 417 -32.65 2.56 -1.20
CA VAL A 417 -31.66 3.22 -2.08
C VAL A 417 -30.57 3.86 -1.26
N GLY A 418 -30.93 4.54 -0.17
CA GLY A 418 -29.97 5.13 0.77
C GLY A 418 -29.04 4.06 1.38
N GLY A 419 -29.56 2.90 1.77
CA GLY A 419 -28.78 1.76 2.25
C GLY A 419 -27.74 1.29 1.23
N VAL A 420 -28.16 1.12 -0.03
CA VAL A 420 -27.26 0.73 -1.13
C VAL A 420 -26.17 1.79 -1.36
N LEU A 421 -26.54 3.07 -1.38
CA LEU A 421 -25.57 4.16 -1.55
C LEU A 421 -24.57 4.23 -0.38
N ARG A 422 -25.05 3.99 0.86
CA ARG A 422 -24.22 3.99 2.06
C ARG A 422 -23.10 2.97 2.00
N ASP A 423 -23.35 1.80 1.42
CA ASP A 423 -22.42 0.67 1.36
C ASP A 423 -21.60 0.62 0.06
N THR A 424 -21.77 1.61 -0.83
CA THR A 424 -21.18 1.61 -2.19
C THR A 424 -19.67 1.35 -2.19
N PHE A 425 -18.91 1.97 -1.29
CA PHE A 425 -17.45 1.81 -1.27
C PHE A 425 -17.02 0.44 -0.77
N GLY A 426 -17.70 -0.12 0.24
CA GLY A 426 -17.45 -1.48 0.72
C GLY A 426 -17.78 -2.52 -0.35
N VAL A 427 -18.93 -2.38 -1.01
CA VAL A 427 -19.35 -3.26 -2.12
C VAL A 427 -18.39 -3.14 -3.30
N ALA A 428 -17.96 -1.91 -3.65
CA ALA A 428 -16.97 -1.70 -4.71
C ALA A 428 -15.60 -2.35 -4.36
N ALA A 429 -15.19 -2.32 -3.09
CA ALA A 429 -13.97 -2.99 -2.64
C ALA A 429 -14.08 -4.52 -2.77
N LEU A 430 -15.22 -5.11 -2.40
CA LEU A 430 -15.49 -6.55 -2.60
C LEU A 430 -15.51 -6.91 -4.09
N ALA A 431 -16.17 -6.09 -4.92
CA ALA A 431 -16.17 -6.25 -6.37
C ALA A 431 -14.73 -6.14 -6.95
N ALA A 432 -13.91 -5.23 -6.45
CA ALA A 432 -12.51 -5.09 -6.87
C ALA A 432 -11.69 -6.35 -6.57
N ILE A 433 -11.87 -6.97 -5.39
CA ILE A 433 -11.24 -8.25 -5.05
C ILE A 433 -11.59 -9.33 -6.08
N ALA A 434 -12.87 -9.45 -6.45
CA ALA A 434 -13.32 -10.42 -7.44
C ALA A 434 -12.81 -10.10 -8.86
N VAL A 435 -12.88 -8.83 -9.28
CA VAL A 435 -12.41 -8.40 -10.61
C VAL A 435 -10.91 -8.62 -10.77
N LEU A 436 -10.10 -8.30 -9.75
CA LEU A 436 -8.67 -8.55 -9.80
C LEU A 436 -8.35 -10.06 -9.76
N GLY A 437 -9.04 -10.81 -8.91
CA GLY A 437 -8.77 -12.23 -8.71
C GLY A 437 -9.23 -13.14 -9.84
N VAL A 438 -10.30 -12.78 -10.53
CA VAL A 438 -10.91 -13.60 -11.58
C VAL A 438 -10.73 -12.98 -12.96
N TRP A 439 -11.29 -11.78 -13.18
CA TRP A 439 -11.31 -11.19 -14.52
C TRP A 439 -9.91 -10.78 -15.02
N LEU A 440 -9.12 -10.09 -14.20
CA LEU A 440 -7.78 -9.64 -14.60
C LEU A 440 -6.86 -10.84 -14.84
N VAL A 441 -6.89 -11.83 -13.96
CA VAL A 441 -6.08 -13.06 -14.07
C VAL A 441 -6.44 -13.80 -15.36
N ASN A 442 -7.71 -14.11 -15.58
CA ASN A 442 -8.14 -14.85 -16.77
C ASN A 442 -7.84 -14.10 -18.08
N ARG A 443 -7.94 -12.76 -18.06
CA ARG A 443 -7.61 -11.94 -19.24
C ARG A 443 -6.13 -12.00 -19.59
N ILE A 444 -5.23 -11.96 -18.59
CA ILE A 444 -3.79 -12.03 -18.81
C ILE A 444 -3.37 -13.42 -19.25
N GLU A 445 -3.91 -14.48 -18.64
CA GLU A 445 -3.65 -15.88 -19.04
C GLU A 445 -4.09 -16.15 -20.49
N SER A 446 -5.31 -15.72 -20.87
CA SER A 446 -5.83 -15.87 -22.23
C SER A 446 -4.96 -15.15 -23.26
N LYS A 447 -4.43 -13.98 -22.93
CA LYS A 447 -3.53 -13.23 -23.81
C LYS A 447 -2.18 -13.94 -23.99
N LYS A 448 -1.66 -14.54 -22.92
CA LYS A 448 -0.41 -15.32 -22.94
C LYS A 448 -0.55 -16.57 -23.79
N GLY A 449 -1.62 -17.34 -23.60
CA GLY A 449 -1.89 -18.55 -24.39
C GLY A 449 -1.99 -18.28 -25.90
N ARG A 450 -2.61 -17.15 -26.31
CA ARG A 450 -2.65 -16.75 -27.74
C ARG A 450 -1.30 -16.38 -28.32
N ARG A 451 -0.40 -15.78 -27.54
CA ARG A 451 0.96 -15.48 -27.99
C ARG A 451 1.79 -16.75 -28.18
N ASP A 452 1.66 -17.70 -27.28
CA ASP A 452 2.39 -18.96 -27.33
C ASP A 452 1.92 -19.85 -28.53
N SER A 453 0.62 -19.82 -28.88
CA SER A 453 0.11 -20.52 -30.06
C SER A 453 0.57 -19.88 -31.38
N SER A 454 0.54 -18.54 -31.48
CA SER A 454 1.00 -17.83 -32.70
C SER A 454 2.50 -17.98 -32.96
N SER A 455 3.32 -18.15 -31.91
CA SER A 455 4.75 -18.39 -32.04
C SER A 455 5.10 -19.82 -32.50
N ARG A 456 4.19 -20.77 -32.30
CA ARG A 456 4.35 -22.16 -32.76
C ARG A 456 3.87 -22.40 -34.19
N GLU A 457 3.01 -21.53 -34.73
CA GLU A 457 2.48 -21.60 -36.10
C GLU A 457 3.30 -20.86 -37.13
N SER A 458 4.40 -20.18 -36.76
CA SER A 458 5.32 -19.59 -37.74
C SER A 458 6.02 -20.72 -38.52
N PRO A 459 5.78 -20.89 -39.83
CA PRO A 459 6.37 -22.00 -40.58
C PRO A 459 7.88 -21.83 -40.61
N VAL A 460 8.57 -22.91 -40.27
CA VAL A 460 9.98 -23.11 -40.62
C VAL A 460 10.07 -22.90 -42.14
N GLY A 461 10.73 -21.81 -42.55
CA GLY A 461 10.90 -21.50 -43.96
C GLY A 461 11.42 -22.73 -44.70
N THR A 462 10.63 -23.25 -45.62
CA THR A 462 11.07 -24.18 -46.63
C THR A 462 12.26 -23.60 -47.34
N LEU A 463 13.44 -24.06 -47.01
CA LEU A 463 14.60 -23.96 -47.89
C LEU A 463 14.23 -24.79 -49.13
N ALA A 464 13.89 -24.10 -50.22
CA ALA A 464 13.81 -24.69 -51.52
C ALA A 464 15.26 -24.99 -52.00
N PRO A 465 15.42 -26.07 -52.78
CA PRO A 465 16.72 -26.57 -53.22
C PRO A 465 17.44 -25.66 -54.22
#